data_b49cc27bf7b322b5cdd79f8f53235aaa
#
_entry.id   b49cc27bf7b322b5cdd79f8f53235aaa
#
_cell.length_a   1.000
_cell.length_b   1.000
_cell.length_c   1.000
_cell.angle_alpha   90.00
_cell.angle_beta   90.00
_cell.angle_gamma   90.00
#
_symmetry.space_group_name_H-M   'P 1'
#
loop_
_entity.id
_entity.type
_entity.pdbx_description
1 polymer ?
#
loop_
_entity_poly.entity_id
_entity_poly.type
_entity_poly.pdbx_seq_one_letter_code
_entity_poly.pdbx_strand_id
1 'polypeptide(L)' 'MTKLGYQIPNFTYPGVAAADLYPTIARQAREAEAGGFDTVLVMDHFYQLPMIGPPEAEMIECYTLLSALSAQTERVRLSA' A
#
# COMPACT_ATOMS: atom_id res chain seq x y z
N MET A 1 22.26 8.72 -8.24
CA MET A 1 21.83 7.40 -7.77
C MET A 1 20.36 7.18 -8.10
N THR A 2 20.05 6.01 -8.60
CA THR A 2 18.66 5.66 -8.90
C THR A 2 17.86 5.44 -7.63
N LYS A 3 16.68 6.04 -7.57
CA LYS A 3 15.73 5.84 -6.47
C LYS A 3 14.60 4.94 -6.94
N LEU A 4 14.16 4.05 -6.06
CA LEU A 4 13.12 3.09 -6.38
C LEU A 4 11.87 3.37 -5.56
N GLY A 5 10.71 3.25 -6.21
CA GLY A 5 9.42 3.31 -5.55
C GLY A 5 8.81 1.91 -5.45
N TYR A 6 8.12 1.66 -4.35
CA TYR A 6 7.39 0.41 -4.14
C TYR A 6 5.91 0.73 -4.20
N GLN A 7 5.20 0.20 -5.18
CA GLN A 7 3.77 0.41 -5.31
C GLN A 7 2.98 -0.75 -4.72
N ILE A 8 1.94 -0.43 -3.97
CA ILE A 8 1.00 -1.40 -3.42
C ILE A 8 -0.28 -1.33 -4.27
N PRO A 9 -0.44 -2.20 -5.27
CA PRO A 9 -1.56 -2.11 -6.20
C PRO A 9 -2.78 -2.92 -5.77
N ASN A 10 -2.67 -3.72 -4.72
CA ASN A 10 -3.68 -4.70 -4.37
C ASN A 10 -3.92 -4.72 -2.87
N PHE A 11 -5.18 -4.87 -2.48
CA PHE A 11 -5.60 -4.94 -1.10
C PHE A 11 -6.31 -6.27 -0.79
N THR A 12 -6.04 -7.28 -1.61
CA THR A 12 -6.56 -8.63 -1.40
C THR A 12 -5.40 -9.61 -1.45
N TYR A 13 -5.22 -10.36 -0.38
CA TYR A 13 -4.11 -11.30 -0.27
C TYR A 13 -4.63 -12.67 0.16
N PRO A 14 -4.08 -13.77 -0.39
CA PRO A 14 -4.51 -15.12 0.00
C PRO A 14 -4.38 -15.34 1.51
N GLY A 15 -5.45 -15.82 2.12
CA GLY A 15 -5.45 -16.14 3.55
C GLY A 15 -5.50 -14.95 4.50
N VAL A 16 -5.65 -13.73 3.99
CA VAL A 16 -5.71 -12.52 4.82
C VAL A 16 -7.15 -12.06 4.94
N ALA A 17 -7.67 -12.06 6.17
CA ALA A 17 -9.01 -11.55 6.47
C ALA A 17 -9.01 -10.02 6.44
N ALA A 18 -10.21 -9.44 6.28
CA ALA A 18 -10.36 -7.98 6.22
C ALA A 18 -9.76 -7.27 7.44
N ALA A 19 -9.88 -7.87 8.63
CA ALA A 19 -9.34 -7.31 9.87
C ALA A 19 -7.81 -7.24 9.87
N ASP A 20 -7.16 -8.07 9.06
CA ASP A 20 -5.69 -8.14 8.99
C ASP A 20 -5.13 -7.41 7.77
N LEU A 21 -5.98 -6.78 6.98
CA LEU A 21 -5.58 -6.13 5.73
C LEU A 21 -4.62 -4.98 5.99
N TYR A 22 -4.99 -4.03 6.83
CA TYR A 22 -4.13 -2.89 7.12
C TYR A 22 -2.80 -3.31 7.76
N PRO A 23 -2.76 -4.21 8.77
CA PRO A 23 -1.48 -4.69 9.30
C PRO A 23 -0.59 -5.30 8.23
N THR A 24 -1.16 -6.03 7.26
CA THR A 24 -0.40 -6.61 6.14
C THR A 24 0.21 -5.52 5.27
N ILE A 25 -0.56 -4.48 4.94
CA ILE A 25 -0.08 -3.36 4.12
C ILE A 25 0.98 -2.56 4.88
N ALA A 26 0.77 -2.29 6.16
CA ALA A 26 1.73 -1.56 6.98
C ALA A 26 3.06 -2.29 7.06
N ARG A 27 3.03 -3.63 7.17
CA ARG A 27 4.25 -4.43 7.15
C ARG A 27 4.99 -4.31 5.83
N GLN A 28 4.28 -4.33 4.70
CA GLN A 28 4.90 -4.14 3.38
C GLN A 28 5.60 -2.80 3.30
N ALA A 29 4.97 -1.74 3.77
CA ALA A 29 5.56 -0.40 3.75
C ALA A 29 6.83 -0.35 4.60
N ARG A 30 6.81 -0.95 5.79
CA ARG A 30 8.00 -1.00 6.65
C ARG A 30 9.12 -1.84 6.04
N GLU A 31 8.77 -2.95 5.40
CA GLU A 31 9.75 -3.80 4.73
C GLU A 31 10.37 -3.11 3.52
N ALA A 32 9.56 -2.38 2.76
CA ALA A 32 10.07 -1.59 1.64
C ALA A 32 11.05 -0.51 2.14
N GLU A 33 10.69 0.19 3.23
CA GLU A 33 11.58 1.18 3.83
C GLU A 33 12.89 0.56 4.28
N ALA A 34 12.83 -0.56 4.98
CA ALA A 34 14.01 -1.27 5.45
C ALA A 34 14.87 -1.79 4.30
N GLY A 35 14.23 -2.12 3.17
CA GLY A 35 14.92 -2.60 1.98
C GLY A 35 15.54 -1.51 1.12
N GLY A 36 15.38 -0.24 1.50
CA GLY A 36 16.03 0.87 0.81
C GLY A 36 15.18 1.58 -0.24
N PHE A 37 13.89 1.28 -0.35
CA PHE A 37 13.01 2.01 -1.25
C PHE A 37 12.86 3.46 -0.78
N ASP A 38 12.80 4.38 -1.74
CA ASP A 38 12.68 5.81 -1.45
C ASP A 38 11.23 6.23 -1.20
N THR A 39 10.30 5.60 -1.93
CA THR A 39 8.89 5.99 -1.92
C THR A 39 8.00 4.74 -1.84
N VAL A 40 6.93 4.84 -1.08
CA VAL A 40 5.84 3.86 -1.11
C VAL A 40 4.63 4.55 -1.73
N LEU A 41 4.04 3.91 -2.75
CA LEU A 41 2.91 4.47 -3.48
C LEU A 41 1.69 3.58 -3.30
N VAL A 42 0.53 4.22 -3.18
CA VAL A 42 -0.76 3.53 -3.14
C VAL A 42 -1.65 4.10 -4.25
N MET A 43 -2.72 3.38 -4.58
CA MET A 43 -3.63 3.79 -5.64
C MET A 43 -4.75 4.66 -5.09
N ASP A 44 -5.17 5.65 -5.88
CA ASP A 44 -6.30 6.53 -5.55
C ASP A 44 -7.48 6.18 -6.46
N HIS A 45 -8.04 4.99 -6.28
CA HIS A 45 -9.17 4.48 -7.05
C HIS A 45 -10.28 4.00 -6.12
N PHE A 46 -11.53 4.19 -6.53
CA PHE A 46 -12.68 3.67 -5.79
C PHE A 46 -12.90 2.19 -6.05
N TYR A 47 -12.57 1.73 -7.26
CA TYR A 47 -12.74 0.35 -7.69
C TYR A 47 -11.43 -0.20 -8.19
N GLN A 48 -11.23 -1.52 -8.03
CA GLN A 48 -10.02 -2.14 -8.51
C GLN A 48 -9.98 -2.14 -10.05
N LEU A 49 -8.76 -2.04 -10.60
CA LEU A 49 -8.56 -2.07 -12.04
C LEU A 49 -8.83 -3.48 -12.58
N PRO A 50 -9.49 -3.59 -13.75
CA PRO A 50 -9.88 -4.91 -14.30
C PRO A 50 -8.70 -5.88 -14.45
N MET A 51 -7.52 -5.38 -14.76
CA MET A 51 -6.33 -6.21 -14.95
C MET A 51 -5.75 -6.74 -13.64
N ILE A 52 -6.17 -6.21 -12.50
CA ILE A 52 -5.65 -6.59 -11.19
C ILE A 52 -6.66 -7.43 -10.42
N GLY A 53 -7.95 -7.10 -10.53
CA GLY A 53 -8.97 -7.83 -9.83
C GLY A 53 -10.38 -7.36 -10.18
N PRO A 54 -11.42 -7.95 -9.55
CA PRO A 54 -12.80 -7.56 -9.80
C PRO A 54 -13.08 -6.17 -9.22
N PRO A 55 -14.06 -5.43 -9.78
CA PRO A 55 -14.36 -4.07 -9.28
C PRO A 55 -14.82 -4.02 -7.84
N GLU A 56 -15.37 -5.10 -7.29
CA GLU A 56 -15.80 -5.19 -5.89
C GLU A 56 -14.69 -5.61 -4.94
N ALA A 57 -13.44 -5.78 -5.42
CA ALA A 57 -12.30 -6.09 -4.55
C ALA A 57 -12.07 -4.96 -3.54
N GLU A 58 -11.51 -5.32 -2.40
CA GLU A 58 -11.21 -4.35 -1.33
C GLU A 58 -10.33 -3.22 -1.85
N MET A 59 -10.74 -1.98 -1.55
CA MET A 59 -9.94 -0.79 -1.85
C MET A 59 -9.96 0.11 -0.63
N ILE A 60 -8.80 0.48 -0.13
CA ILE A 60 -8.69 1.40 1.02
C ILE A 60 -8.57 2.82 0.48
N GLU A 61 -9.29 3.76 1.11
CA GLU A 61 -9.26 5.16 0.69
C GLU A 61 -7.82 5.71 0.81
N CYS A 62 -7.36 6.34 -0.26
CA CYS A 62 -5.95 6.67 -0.48
C CYS A 62 -5.35 7.54 0.63
N TYR A 63 -5.94 8.69 0.90
CA TYR A 63 -5.35 9.62 1.87
C TYR A 63 -5.45 9.12 3.30
N THR A 64 -6.50 8.39 3.61
CA THR A 64 -6.63 7.73 4.92
C THR A 64 -5.51 6.70 5.10
N LEU A 65 -5.25 5.90 4.07
CA LEU A 65 -4.19 4.91 4.11
C LEU A 65 -2.81 5.58 4.23
N LEU A 66 -2.55 6.62 3.44
CA LEU A 66 -1.28 7.35 3.52
C LEU A 66 -1.07 7.94 4.90
N SER A 67 -2.11 8.51 5.51
CA SER A 67 -2.03 9.07 6.86
C SER A 67 -1.69 7.99 7.88
N ALA A 68 -2.33 6.82 7.78
CA ALA A 68 -2.05 5.72 8.69
C ALA A 68 -0.63 5.20 8.51
N LEU A 69 -0.16 5.06 7.26
CA LEU A 69 1.19 4.60 6.97
C LEU A 69 2.25 5.58 7.47
N SER A 70 1.94 6.88 7.49
CA SER A 70 2.90 7.88 7.97
C SER A 70 3.26 7.65 9.45
N ALA A 71 2.38 7.05 10.23
CA ALA A 71 2.64 6.71 11.63
C ALA A 71 3.48 5.43 11.77
N GLN A 72 3.61 4.64 10.71
CA GLN A 72 4.29 3.35 10.73
C GLN A 72 5.65 3.39 10.04
N THR A 73 6.00 4.50 9.41
CA THR A 73 7.24 4.65 8.65
C THR A 73 7.99 5.88 9.14
N GLU A 74 9.30 5.95 8.89
CA GLU A 74 10.13 7.03 9.38
C GLU A 74 10.79 7.86 8.27
N ARG A 75 11.08 7.25 7.13
CA ARG A 75 11.93 7.86 6.13
C ARG A 75 11.35 7.88 4.73
N VAL A 76 10.64 6.83 4.32
CA VAL A 76 10.08 6.76 2.96
C VAL A 76 9.09 7.88 2.70
N ARG A 77 9.06 8.33 1.46
CA ARG A 77 8.01 9.23 1.00
C ARG A 77 6.76 8.41 0.71
N LEU A 78 5.60 8.99 1.00
CA LEU A 78 4.32 8.36 0.76
C LEU A 78 3.59 9.14 -0.32
N SER A 79 3.11 8.44 -1.35
CA SER A 79 2.51 9.10 -2.51
C SER A 79 1.38 8.26 -3.12
N ALA A 80 0.55 8.93 -3.86
CA ALA A 80 -0.51 8.28 -4.64
C ALA A 80 -0.11 8.18 -6.12
#